data_8f0b7ab18c6672f292141bcaca6ca0d0
#
_entry.id   8f0b7ab18c6672f292141bcaca6ca0d0
#
_cell.length_a   1.000
_cell.length_b   1.000
_cell.length_c   1.000
_cell.angle_alpha   90.00
_cell.angle_beta   90.00
_cell.angle_gamma   90.00
#
_symmetry.space_group_name_H-M   'P 1'
#
loop_
_entity.id
_entity.type
_entity.pdbx_description
1 polymer ?
#
loop_
_entity_poly.entity_id
_entity_poly.type
_entity_poly.pdbx_seq_one_letter_code
_entity_poly.pdbx_strand_id
1 'polypeptide(L)'
;MQSVNELCEKGNSLLEVGMYQEALSCFKHALEITPETYDYEDERVWILVAIGDTLFQLQQYSNAMEYLRRAYFYDPGNPFINLRLGQCELESDCILDAKEHLLKAYMAEGSTIFEGENLKYLQAIKRLIRH
;
A
#
# COMPACT_ATOMS: atom_id res chain seq x y z
N MET A 1 -10.35 23.05 12.91
CA MET A 1 -9.16 22.30 12.45
C MET A 1 -9.42 20.80 12.57
N GLN A 2 -9.23 20.05 11.50
CA GLN A 2 -9.48 18.61 11.52
C GLN A 2 -8.32 17.87 12.17
N SER A 3 -8.65 16.85 12.97
CA SER A 3 -7.66 15.98 13.59
C SER A 3 -7.16 14.93 12.57
N VAL A 4 -6.09 14.22 12.93
CA VAL A 4 -5.57 13.11 12.13
C VAL A 4 -6.67 12.07 11.89
N ASN A 5 -7.38 11.69 12.96
CA ASN A 5 -8.45 10.68 12.85
C ASN A 5 -9.58 11.13 11.93
N GLU A 6 -10.02 12.38 12.04
CA GLU A 6 -11.08 12.93 11.18
C GLU A 6 -10.65 12.92 9.72
N LEU A 7 -9.40 13.31 9.43
CA LEU A 7 -8.87 13.29 8.07
C LEU A 7 -8.79 11.87 7.51
N CYS A 8 -8.36 10.91 8.32
CA CYS A 8 -8.27 9.51 7.91
C CYS A 8 -9.65 8.92 7.64
N GLU A 9 -10.63 9.20 8.50
CA GLU A 9 -12.00 8.73 8.30
C GLU A 9 -12.60 9.32 7.02
N LYS A 10 -12.37 10.61 6.79
CA LYS A 10 -12.84 11.27 5.57
C LYS A 10 -12.16 10.66 4.34
N GLY A 11 -10.85 10.43 4.41
CA GLY A 11 -10.12 9.78 3.32
C GLY A 11 -10.67 8.41 3.00
N ASN A 12 -10.92 7.59 4.02
CA ASN A 12 -11.50 6.25 3.84
C ASN A 12 -12.86 6.30 3.17
N SER A 13 -13.73 7.23 3.61
CA SER A 13 -15.06 7.39 3.02
C SER A 13 -14.97 7.78 1.55
N LEU A 14 -14.02 8.64 1.21
CA LEU A 14 -13.79 9.06 -0.17
C LEU A 14 -13.26 7.91 -1.02
N LEU A 15 -12.39 7.06 -0.46
CA LEU A 15 -11.90 5.87 -1.16
C LEU A 15 -13.05 4.92 -1.51
N GLU A 16 -13.96 4.71 -0.58
CA GLU A 16 -15.09 3.79 -0.77
C GLU A 16 -15.98 4.20 -1.94
N VAL A 17 -16.08 5.49 -2.23
CA VAL A 17 -16.88 6.00 -3.34
C VAL A 17 -16.03 6.31 -4.58
N GLY A 18 -14.76 5.96 -4.57
CA GLY A 18 -13.88 6.12 -5.72
C GLY A 18 -13.36 7.53 -5.96
N MET A 19 -13.46 8.41 -4.97
CA MET A 19 -12.95 9.79 -5.06
C MET A 19 -11.48 9.81 -4.60
N TYR A 20 -10.62 9.21 -5.42
CA TYR A 20 -9.23 8.95 -5.03
C TYR A 20 -8.38 10.20 -4.84
N GLN A 21 -8.55 11.23 -5.69
CA GLN A 21 -7.76 12.47 -5.55
C GLN A 21 -8.10 13.20 -4.25
N GLU A 22 -9.38 13.29 -3.91
CA GLU A 22 -9.81 13.92 -2.66
C GLU A 22 -9.34 13.10 -1.45
N ALA A 23 -9.42 11.76 -1.55
CA ALA A 23 -8.92 10.88 -0.50
C ALA A 23 -7.42 11.09 -0.28
N LEU A 24 -6.66 11.17 -1.38
CA LEU A 24 -5.21 11.40 -1.33
C LEU A 24 -4.88 12.70 -0.60
N SER A 25 -5.62 13.78 -0.89
CA SER A 25 -5.43 15.06 -0.22
C SER A 25 -5.65 14.95 1.29
N CYS A 26 -6.69 14.22 1.71
CA CYS A 26 -6.96 13.99 3.14
C CYS A 26 -5.82 13.24 3.82
N PHE A 27 -5.35 12.15 3.21
CA PHE A 27 -4.27 11.36 3.79
C PHE A 27 -2.94 12.12 3.82
N LYS A 28 -2.63 12.88 2.79
CA LYS A 28 -1.41 13.70 2.78
C LYS A 28 -1.44 14.78 3.87
N HIS A 29 -2.61 15.41 4.06
CA HIS A 29 -2.77 16.37 5.13
C HIS A 29 -2.61 15.68 6.49
N ALA A 30 -3.22 14.50 6.66
CA ALA A 30 -3.07 13.73 7.89
C ALA A 30 -1.60 13.39 8.18
N LEU A 31 -0.84 13.00 7.16
CA LEU A 31 0.58 12.70 7.33
C LEU A 31 1.36 13.94 7.75
N GLU A 32 1.05 15.07 7.14
CA GLU A 32 1.72 16.35 7.42
C GLU A 32 1.55 16.79 8.86
N ILE A 33 0.37 16.58 9.44
CA ILE A 33 0.09 17.01 10.82
C ILE A 33 0.35 15.94 11.88
N THR A 34 0.71 14.71 11.46
CA THR A 34 1.06 13.66 12.42
C THR A 34 2.49 13.87 12.90
N PRO A 35 2.71 13.92 14.23
CA PRO A 35 4.07 14.09 14.77
C PRO A 35 5.02 12.99 14.31
N GLU A 36 6.29 13.35 14.09
CA GLU A 36 7.34 12.43 13.65
C GLU A 36 8.05 11.77 14.84
N THR A 37 7.36 11.57 15.93
CA THR A 37 7.91 10.92 17.11
C THR A 37 7.54 9.44 17.11
N TYR A 38 8.29 8.65 17.89
CA TYR A 38 8.06 7.21 18.00
C TYR A 38 6.64 6.86 18.41
N ASP A 39 6.05 7.66 19.28
CA ASP A 39 4.69 7.43 19.79
C ASP A 39 3.63 7.38 18.69
N TYR A 40 3.92 8.00 17.56
CA TYR A 40 2.98 8.08 16.43
C TYR A 40 3.44 7.24 15.22
N GLU A 41 4.37 6.32 15.43
CA GLU A 41 4.90 5.50 14.35
C GLU A 41 3.82 4.67 13.67
N ASP A 42 2.96 4.00 14.45
CA ASP A 42 1.89 3.17 13.91
C ASP A 42 0.93 3.98 13.05
N GLU A 43 0.55 5.17 13.52
CA GLU A 43 -0.32 6.07 12.77
C GLU A 43 0.33 6.51 11.47
N ARG A 44 1.63 6.86 11.51
CA ARG A 44 2.34 7.25 10.28
C ARG A 44 2.41 6.11 9.29
N VAL A 45 2.71 4.90 9.74
CA VAL A 45 2.78 3.73 8.86
C VAL A 45 1.43 3.49 8.20
N TRP A 46 0.35 3.54 8.99
CA TRP A 46 -1.01 3.37 8.46
C TRP A 46 -1.31 4.42 7.37
N ILE A 47 -0.96 5.68 7.63
CA ILE A 47 -1.20 6.76 6.66
C ILE A 47 -0.35 6.57 5.40
N LEU A 48 0.92 6.19 5.56
CA LEU A 48 1.81 5.92 4.43
C LEU A 48 1.23 4.82 3.54
N VAL A 49 0.70 3.76 4.13
CA VAL A 49 0.05 2.67 3.40
C VAL A 49 -1.20 3.17 2.68
N ALA A 50 -2.01 3.97 3.36
CA ALA A 50 -3.23 4.54 2.77
C ALA A 50 -2.90 5.41 1.55
N ILE A 51 -1.85 6.23 1.64
CA ILE A 51 -1.39 7.04 0.52
C ILE A 51 -0.91 6.14 -0.63
N GLY A 52 -0.09 5.14 -0.31
CA GLY A 52 0.42 4.21 -1.31
C GLY A 52 -0.68 3.46 -2.03
N ASP A 53 -1.66 2.97 -1.28
CA ASP A 53 -2.82 2.28 -1.84
C ASP A 53 -3.64 3.21 -2.75
N THR A 54 -3.89 4.44 -2.30
CA THR A 54 -4.63 5.42 -3.08
C THR A 54 -3.91 5.75 -4.39
N LEU A 55 -2.59 5.94 -4.32
CA LEU A 55 -1.77 6.19 -5.52
C LEU A 55 -1.77 4.97 -6.46
N PHE A 56 -1.78 3.76 -5.90
CA PHE A 56 -1.92 2.54 -6.70
C PHE A 56 -3.25 2.55 -7.46
N GLN A 57 -4.35 2.90 -6.79
CA GLN A 57 -5.67 2.99 -7.43
C GLN A 57 -5.69 4.04 -8.55
N LEU A 58 -4.92 5.11 -8.39
CA LEU A 58 -4.75 6.14 -9.40
C LEU A 58 -3.74 5.75 -10.49
N GLN A 59 -3.16 4.56 -10.41
CA GLN A 59 -2.15 4.06 -11.33
C GLN A 59 -0.86 4.92 -11.36
N GLN A 60 -0.60 5.61 -10.27
CA GLN A 60 0.63 6.39 -10.08
C GLN A 60 1.65 5.53 -9.33
N TYR A 61 2.17 4.52 -10.03
CA TYR A 61 2.95 3.45 -9.41
C TYR A 61 4.28 3.91 -8.82
N SER A 62 5.01 4.79 -9.51
CA SER A 62 6.27 5.32 -8.99
C SER A 62 6.08 6.09 -7.70
N ASN A 63 5.05 6.93 -7.66
CA ASN A 63 4.73 7.69 -6.45
C ASN A 63 4.27 6.77 -5.33
N ALA A 64 3.45 5.77 -5.66
CA ALA A 64 2.99 4.78 -4.69
C ALA A 64 4.16 4.05 -4.03
N MET A 65 5.15 3.64 -4.83
CA MET A 65 6.33 2.93 -4.32
C MET A 65 7.10 3.75 -3.29
N GLU A 66 7.19 5.05 -3.48
CA GLU A 66 7.90 5.92 -2.53
C GLU A 66 7.30 5.82 -1.13
N TYR A 67 5.97 5.92 -1.03
CA TYR A 67 5.27 5.83 0.26
C TYR A 67 5.26 4.41 0.81
N LEU A 68 5.07 3.42 -0.05
CA LEU A 68 5.04 2.03 0.38
C LEU A 68 6.40 1.55 0.87
N ARG A 69 7.50 2.01 0.27
CA ARG A 69 8.85 1.69 0.75
C ARG A 69 9.11 2.30 2.12
N ARG A 70 8.62 3.50 2.37
CA ARG A 70 8.72 4.13 3.69
C ARG A 70 7.97 3.30 4.74
N ALA A 71 6.76 2.84 4.40
CA ALA A 71 5.99 1.96 5.27
C ALA A 71 6.69 0.62 5.48
N TYR A 72 7.24 0.04 4.41
CA TYR A 72 7.95 -1.24 4.44
C TYR A 72 9.15 -1.20 5.40
N PHE A 73 9.84 -0.08 5.47
CA PHE A 73 10.98 0.09 6.38
C PHE A 73 10.57 -0.20 7.84
N TYR A 74 9.38 0.23 8.23
CA TYR A 74 8.89 0.05 9.61
C TYR A 74 8.18 -1.28 9.81
N ASP A 75 7.58 -1.85 8.77
CA ASP A 75 6.74 -3.06 8.89
C ASP A 75 6.95 -3.98 7.69
N PRO A 76 8.17 -4.56 7.55
CA PRO A 76 8.52 -5.34 6.35
C PRO A 76 7.78 -6.69 6.23
N GLY A 77 7.19 -7.16 7.32
CA GLY A 77 6.42 -8.40 7.30
C GLY A 77 4.94 -8.22 6.98
N ASN A 78 4.48 -6.99 6.79
CA ASN A 78 3.07 -6.70 6.53
C ASN A 78 2.67 -7.20 5.14
N PRO A 79 1.71 -8.17 5.06
CA PRO A 79 1.33 -8.76 3.78
C PRO A 79 0.75 -7.75 2.79
N PHE A 80 -0.05 -6.80 3.27
CA PHE A 80 -0.66 -5.80 2.38
C PHE A 80 0.38 -4.85 1.78
N ILE A 81 1.36 -4.44 2.59
CA ILE A 81 2.45 -3.59 2.10
C ILE A 81 3.23 -4.36 1.01
N ASN A 82 3.54 -5.62 1.27
CA ASN A 82 4.24 -6.46 0.30
C ASN A 82 3.42 -6.63 -0.98
N LEU A 83 2.11 -6.84 -0.86
CA LEU A 83 1.24 -6.96 -2.03
C LEU A 83 1.28 -5.69 -2.88
N ARG A 84 0.98 -4.55 -2.28
CA ARG A 84 0.91 -3.27 -3.02
C ARG A 84 2.25 -2.86 -3.59
N LEU A 85 3.33 -3.04 -2.81
CA LEU A 85 4.67 -2.74 -3.27
C LEU A 85 5.04 -3.62 -4.47
N GLY A 86 4.80 -4.92 -4.36
CA GLY A 86 5.06 -5.86 -5.44
C GLY A 86 4.25 -5.55 -6.71
N GLN A 87 2.99 -5.17 -6.55
CA GLN A 87 2.15 -4.77 -7.67
C GLN A 87 2.71 -3.53 -8.39
N CYS A 88 3.09 -2.51 -7.62
CA CYS A 88 3.67 -1.29 -8.19
C CYS A 88 4.99 -1.58 -8.90
N GLU A 89 5.81 -2.44 -8.31
CA GLU A 89 7.08 -2.85 -8.91
C GLU A 89 6.87 -3.59 -10.22
N LEU A 90 5.88 -4.48 -10.29
CA LEU A 90 5.57 -5.20 -11.52
C LEU A 90 5.14 -4.24 -12.63
N GLU A 91 4.28 -3.27 -12.28
CA GLU A 91 3.83 -2.26 -13.24
C GLU A 91 4.96 -1.34 -13.70
N SER A 92 6.03 -1.25 -12.92
CA SER A 92 7.20 -0.40 -13.21
C SER A 92 8.38 -1.20 -13.79
N ASP A 93 8.15 -2.44 -14.20
CA ASP A 93 9.15 -3.34 -14.76
C ASP A 93 10.29 -3.73 -13.82
N CYS A 94 10.10 -3.56 -12.52
CA CYS A 94 11.02 -4.05 -11.49
C CYS A 94 10.65 -5.50 -11.14
N ILE A 95 10.86 -6.40 -12.10
CA ILE A 95 10.28 -7.75 -12.06
C ILE A 95 10.80 -8.59 -10.91
N LEU A 96 12.11 -8.58 -10.64
CA LEU A 96 12.69 -9.40 -9.57
C LEU A 96 12.20 -8.96 -8.20
N ASP A 97 12.20 -7.65 -7.94
CA ASP A 97 11.71 -7.10 -6.67
C ASP A 97 10.22 -7.39 -6.51
N ALA A 98 9.45 -7.26 -7.61
CA ALA A 98 8.02 -7.53 -7.59
C ALA A 98 7.75 -8.98 -7.18
N LYS A 99 8.46 -9.94 -7.78
CA LYS A 99 8.28 -11.36 -7.44
C LYS A 99 8.61 -11.63 -5.98
N GLU A 100 9.66 -11.01 -5.47
CA GLU A 100 10.05 -11.17 -4.06
C GLU A 100 8.95 -10.69 -3.11
N HIS A 101 8.43 -9.49 -3.33
CA HIS A 101 7.39 -8.92 -2.46
C HIS A 101 6.05 -9.64 -2.62
N LEU A 102 5.66 -9.98 -3.84
CA LEU A 102 4.42 -10.74 -4.07
C LEU A 102 4.50 -12.12 -3.44
N LEU A 103 5.67 -12.77 -3.50
CA LEU A 103 5.87 -14.06 -2.86
C LEU A 103 5.77 -13.94 -1.34
N LYS A 104 6.33 -12.89 -0.75
CA LYS A 104 6.21 -12.64 0.70
C LYS A 104 4.74 -12.50 1.11
N ALA A 105 3.95 -11.76 0.33
CA ALA A 105 2.51 -11.62 0.59
C ALA A 105 1.82 -12.99 0.54
N TYR A 106 2.12 -13.79 -0.47
CA TYR A 106 1.56 -15.12 -0.62
C TYR A 106 1.96 -16.05 0.54
N MET A 107 3.22 -16.02 0.93
CA MET A 107 3.71 -16.88 2.02
C MET A 107 3.03 -16.54 3.35
N ALA A 108 2.66 -15.28 3.56
CA ALA A 108 2.00 -14.84 4.78
C ALA A 108 0.50 -15.18 4.81
N GLU A 109 -0.20 -14.97 3.70
CA GLU A 109 -1.68 -15.02 3.66
C GLU A 109 -2.24 -15.99 2.62
N GLY A 110 -1.39 -16.62 1.81
CA GLY A 110 -1.84 -17.51 0.74
C GLY A 110 -2.51 -16.75 -0.39
N SER A 111 -3.30 -17.48 -1.19
CA SER A 111 -3.96 -16.89 -2.35
C SER A 111 -5.05 -15.88 -1.99
N THR A 112 -5.55 -15.91 -0.75
CA THR A 112 -6.64 -15.04 -0.31
C THR A 112 -6.32 -13.56 -0.43
N ILE A 113 -5.07 -13.17 -0.20
CA ILE A 113 -4.67 -11.76 -0.30
C ILE A 113 -4.76 -11.22 -1.74
N PHE A 114 -4.77 -12.13 -2.72
CA PHE A 114 -4.89 -11.77 -4.14
C PHE A 114 -6.34 -11.71 -4.64
N GLU A 115 -7.31 -12.05 -3.80
CA GLU A 115 -8.72 -11.99 -4.17
C GLU A 115 -9.12 -10.55 -4.49
N GLY A 116 -9.83 -10.37 -5.61
CA GLY A 116 -10.22 -9.05 -6.07
C GLY A 116 -9.13 -8.28 -6.81
N GLU A 117 -7.90 -8.82 -6.84
CA GLU A 117 -6.80 -8.21 -7.58
C GLU A 117 -6.72 -8.77 -9.00
N ASN A 118 -6.07 -8.06 -9.92
CA ASN A 118 -5.86 -8.56 -11.26
C ASN A 118 -5.03 -9.85 -11.20
N LEU A 119 -5.44 -10.86 -11.97
CA LEU A 119 -4.80 -12.19 -11.96
C LEU A 119 -3.32 -12.16 -12.32
N LYS A 120 -2.86 -11.17 -13.06
CA LYS A 120 -1.47 -11.08 -13.49
C LYS A 120 -0.48 -11.07 -12.31
N TYR A 121 -0.91 -10.56 -11.16
CA TYR A 121 -0.04 -10.46 -9.99
C TYR A 121 0.24 -11.84 -9.37
N LEU A 122 -0.78 -12.64 -9.21
CA LEU A 122 -0.59 -14.02 -8.72
C LEU A 122 0.15 -14.87 -9.77
N GLN A 123 -0.16 -14.66 -11.04
CA GLN A 123 0.52 -15.36 -12.13
C GLN A 123 2.01 -15.06 -12.19
N ALA A 124 2.42 -13.85 -11.79
CA ALA A 124 3.83 -13.47 -11.77
C ALA A 124 4.68 -14.36 -10.87
N ILE A 125 4.09 -14.94 -9.83
CA ILE A 125 4.80 -15.81 -8.87
C ILE A 125 4.40 -17.28 -8.97
N LYS A 126 3.56 -17.63 -9.95
CA LYS A 126 3.00 -18.97 -10.05
C LYS A 126 4.06 -20.07 -10.06
N ARG A 127 5.18 -19.85 -10.74
CA ARG A 127 6.27 -20.85 -10.82
C ARG A 127 7.05 -21.00 -9.51
N LEU A 128 6.96 -20.01 -8.62
CA LEU A 128 7.64 -20.01 -7.33
C LEU A 128 6.81 -20.70 -6.27
N ILE A 129 5.52 -20.90 -6.54
CA ILE A 129 4.60 -21.57 -5.63
C ILE A 129 4.52 -23.02 -6.08
N ARG A 130 4.98 -23.95 -5.22
CA ARG A 130 4.92 -25.37 -5.52
C ARG A 130 3.99 -26.08 -4.56
N HIS A 131 3.23 -26.99 -5.09
CA HIS A 131 2.32 -27.85 -4.33
C HIS A 131 2.84 -29.26 -4.31
#